data_bfc2e6da45f1e9e6180d5bbfccb6b964
#
_entry.id   bfc2e6da45f1e9e6180d5bbfccb6b964
#
_cell.length_a   1.000
_cell.length_b   1.000
_cell.length_c   1.000
_cell.angle_alpha   90.00
_cell.angle_beta   90.00
_cell.angle_gamma   90.00
#
_symmetry.space_group_name_H-M   'P 1'
#
loop_
_entity.id
_entity.type
_entity.pdbx_description
1 polymer ?
#
loop_
_entity_poly.entity_id
_entity_poly.type
_entity_poly.pdbx_seq_one_letter_code
_entity_poly.pdbx_strand_id
1 'polypeptide(L)'
;PIFSTVLNHKKNQLSSLNISVTSTLYSDDLSNLDSINQMIFFTKILDLAIKYCSLSDEQRFIIIKSRKDIYSCTLQIIFNFPSTFENDIKESTSNIDKEFNTKSDISFDYNLKIVDIIFLIN
;
A
#
# COMPACT_ATOMS: atom_id res chain seq x y z
N PRO A 1 4.11 10.71 11.23
CA PRO A 1 4.39 9.93 12.44
C PRO A 1 3.75 8.55 12.47
N ILE A 2 2.43 8.42 12.18
CA ILE A 2 1.78 7.09 12.24
C ILE A 2 2.34 6.16 11.18
N PHE A 3 2.47 6.62 9.94
CA PHE A 3 3.07 5.80 8.89
C PHE A 3 4.51 5.43 9.23
N SER A 4 5.30 6.37 9.72
CA SER A 4 6.69 6.11 10.10
C SER A 4 6.78 5.06 11.19
N THR A 5 5.87 5.08 12.15
CA THR A 5 5.80 4.08 13.22
C THR A 5 5.52 2.69 12.64
N VAL A 6 4.53 2.58 11.75
CA VAL A 6 4.20 1.31 11.09
C VAL A 6 5.37 0.82 10.25
N LEU A 7 5.98 1.71 9.46
CA LEU A 7 7.13 1.37 8.63
C LEU A 7 8.31 0.86 9.46
N ASN A 8 8.58 1.49 10.60
CA ASN A 8 9.65 1.06 11.51
C ASN A 8 9.41 -0.36 12.06
N HIS A 9 8.15 -0.71 12.35
CA HIS A 9 7.81 -2.07 12.76
C HIS A 9 8.07 -3.12 11.67
N LYS A 10 8.04 -2.72 10.39
CA LYS A 10 8.28 -3.61 9.25
C LYS A 10 9.73 -3.61 8.78
N LYS A 11 10.57 -2.76 9.34
CA LYS A 11 11.92 -2.49 8.83
C LYS A 11 12.79 -3.74 8.71
N ASN A 12 12.80 -4.58 9.74
CA ASN A 12 13.60 -5.81 9.72
C ASN A 12 13.09 -6.81 8.69
N GLN A 13 11.79 -6.94 8.56
CA GLN A 13 11.16 -7.80 7.56
C GLN A 13 11.48 -7.32 6.16
N LEU A 14 11.35 -6.04 5.89
CA LEU A 14 11.67 -5.44 4.60
C LEU A 14 13.13 -5.66 4.22
N SER A 15 14.03 -5.44 5.17
CA SER A 15 15.47 -5.65 4.97
C SER A 15 15.77 -7.12 4.66
N SER A 16 15.22 -8.05 5.42
CA SER A 16 15.46 -9.48 5.22
C SER A 16 14.91 -10.00 3.88
N LEU A 17 13.88 -9.35 3.34
CA LEU A 17 13.29 -9.71 2.06
C LEU A 17 13.88 -8.90 0.88
N ASN A 18 14.86 -8.05 1.13
CA ASN A 18 15.46 -7.16 0.12
C ASN A 18 14.42 -6.27 -0.59
N ILE A 19 13.51 -5.69 0.17
CA ILE A 19 12.49 -4.78 -0.35
C ILE A 19 12.90 -3.34 -0.06
N SER A 20 13.01 -2.52 -1.12
CA SER A 20 13.21 -1.08 -0.99
C SER A 20 11.87 -0.38 -0.86
N VAL A 21 11.71 0.51 0.11
CA VAL A 21 10.49 1.31 0.27
C VAL A 21 10.83 2.78 0.04
N THR A 22 10.06 3.41 -0.84
CA THR A 22 10.11 4.87 -1.06
C THR A 22 8.75 5.42 -0.71
N SER A 23 8.71 6.47 0.12
CA SER A 23 7.45 7.07 0.53
C SER A 23 7.47 8.59 0.40
N THR A 24 6.33 9.15 0.00
CA THR A 24 6.09 10.60 -0.05
C THR A 24 4.71 10.82 0.55
N LEU A 25 4.67 10.99 1.88
CA LEU A 25 3.45 11.18 2.65
C LEU A 25 3.54 12.47 3.44
N TYR A 26 2.45 13.22 3.45
CA TYR A 26 2.32 14.43 4.24
C TYR A 26 1.60 14.11 5.55
N SER A 27 1.97 14.78 6.63
CA SER A 27 1.61 14.39 8.00
C SER A 27 0.11 14.36 8.28
N ASP A 28 -0.70 15.11 7.53
CA ASP A 28 -2.14 15.22 7.73
C ASP A 28 -2.99 14.66 6.59
N ASP A 29 -2.35 13.99 5.61
CA ASP A 29 -3.05 13.53 4.42
C ASP A 29 -4.15 12.51 4.70
N LEU A 30 -4.00 11.70 5.73
CA LEU A 30 -5.00 10.70 6.11
C LEU A 30 -5.82 11.11 7.34
N SER A 31 -5.95 12.40 7.59
CA SER A 31 -6.69 12.91 8.74
C SER A 31 -8.19 12.52 8.75
N ASN A 32 -8.72 12.04 7.63
CA ASN A 32 -10.09 11.53 7.54
C ASN A 32 -10.29 10.22 8.31
N LEU A 33 -9.19 9.53 8.64
CA LEU A 33 -9.21 8.35 9.49
C LEU A 33 -8.67 8.75 10.87
N ASP A 34 -9.25 8.19 11.93
CA ASP A 34 -8.69 8.36 13.26
C ASP A 34 -7.34 7.64 13.39
N SER A 35 -6.60 7.89 14.46
CA SER A 35 -5.24 7.38 14.63
C SER A 35 -5.16 5.86 14.62
N ILE A 36 -6.13 5.18 15.24
CA ILE A 36 -6.17 3.72 15.29
C ILE A 36 -6.43 3.16 13.89
N ASN A 37 -7.40 3.70 13.18
CA ASN A 37 -7.72 3.26 11.82
C ASN A 37 -6.61 3.58 10.83
N GLN A 38 -5.91 4.71 10.98
CA GLN A 38 -4.71 4.99 10.18
C GLN A 38 -3.65 3.90 10.38
N MET A 39 -3.38 3.52 11.63
CA MET A 39 -2.38 2.50 11.94
C MET A 39 -2.76 1.15 11.32
N ILE A 40 -4.02 0.74 11.47
CA ILE A 40 -4.49 -0.53 10.91
C ILE A 40 -4.46 -0.49 9.38
N PHE A 41 -4.89 0.62 8.78
CA PHE A 41 -4.90 0.79 7.33
C PHE A 41 -3.49 0.69 6.75
N PHE A 42 -2.52 1.43 7.30
CA PHE A 42 -1.13 1.38 6.84
C PHE A 42 -0.53 -0.01 7.01
N THR A 43 -0.82 -0.67 8.13
CA THR A 43 -0.34 -2.03 8.38
C THR A 43 -0.87 -2.99 7.31
N LYS A 44 -2.16 -2.90 6.98
CA LYS A 44 -2.77 -3.80 6.00
C LYS A 44 -2.26 -3.57 4.59
N ILE A 45 -2.11 -2.33 4.16
CA ILE A 45 -1.59 -2.07 2.80
C ILE A 45 -0.13 -2.46 2.68
N LEU A 46 0.69 -2.23 3.72
CA LEU A 46 2.08 -2.68 3.73
C LEU A 46 2.18 -4.20 3.74
N ASP A 47 1.39 -4.87 4.55
CA ASP A 47 1.38 -6.34 4.59
C ASP A 47 0.97 -6.93 3.23
N LEU A 48 -0.01 -6.34 2.57
CA LEU A 48 -0.41 -6.75 1.22
C LEU A 48 0.76 -6.62 0.24
N ALA A 49 1.41 -5.45 0.22
CA ALA A 49 2.53 -5.19 -0.67
C ALA A 49 3.72 -6.10 -0.38
N ILE A 50 4.08 -6.27 0.89
CA ILE A 50 5.20 -7.13 1.30
C ILE A 50 4.94 -8.58 0.88
N LYS A 51 3.73 -9.07 1.13
CA LYS A 51 3.37 -10.46 0.81
C LYS A 51 3.63 -10.79 -0.66
N TYR A 52 3.13 -9.96 -1.57
CA TYR A 52 3.23 -10.26 -3.00
C TYR A 52 4.55 -9.81 -3.60
N CYS A 53 5.12 -8.69 -3.14
CA CYS A 53 6.44 -8.24 -3.55
C CYS A 53 7.52 -9.26 -3.19
N SER A 54 7.42 -9.90 -2.03
CA SER A 54 8.38 -10.93 -1.58
C SER A 54 8.41 -12.17 -2.47
N LEU A 55 7.36 -12.39 -3.25
CA LEU A 55 7.26 -13.51 -4.18
C LEU A 55 7.79 -13.17 -5.58
N SER A 56 8.15 -11.91 -5.81
CA SER A 56 8.67 -11.47 -7.10
C SER A 56 10.13 -11.89 -7.26
N ASP A 57 10.50 -12.32 -8.48
CA ASP A 57 11.89 -12.61 -8.87
C ASP A 57 12.62 -11.36 -9.37
N GLU A 58 11.89 -10.26 -9.59
CA GLU A 58 12.47 -8.99 -9.99
C GLU A 58 13.03 -8.23 -8.79
N GLN A 59 13.73 -7.11 -9.04
CA GLN A 59 14.17 -6.22 -7.97
C GLN A 59 12.94 -5.68 -7.21
N ARG A 60 12.85 -6.01 -5.93
CA ARG A 60 11.68 -5.75 -5.11
C ARG A 60 11.62 -4.31 -4.64
N PHE A 61 10.47 -3.67 -4.83
CA PHE A 61 10.26 -2.30 -4.36
C PHE A 61 8.80 -2.06 -4.00
N ILE A 62 8.59 -1.11 -3.10
CA ILE A 62 7.27 -0.58 -2.74
C ILE A 62 7.38 0.94 -2.76
N ILE A 63 6.48 1.60 -3.48
CA ILE A 63 6.37 3.06 -3.52
C ILE A 63 5.02 3.43 -2.94
N ILE A 64 5.02 4.35 -1.96
CA ILE A 64 3.79 4.83 -1.33
C ILE A 64 3.76 6.34 -1.43
N LYS A 65 2.64 6.86 -1.93
CA LYS A 65 2.43 8.30 -2.08
C LYS A 65 1.05 8.66 -1.56
N SER A 66 0.94 9.84 -0.96
CA SER A 66 -0.35 10.40 -0.60
C SER A 66 -0.57 11.75 -1.24
N ARG A 67 -1.82 12.11 -1.43
CA ARG A 67 -2.24 13.40 -1.94
C ARG A 67 -3.55 13.79 -1.29
N LYS A 68 -3.64 15.04 -0.84
CA LYS A 68 -4.84 15.56 -0.19
C LYS A 68 -5.44 16.70 -0.99
N ASP A 69 -6.74 16.61 -1.24
CA ASP A 69 -7.58 17.70 -1.74
C ASP A 69 -8.41 18.26 -0.58
N ILE A 70 -9.30 19.23 -0.89
CA ILE A 70 -10.11 19.90 0.13
C ILE A 70 -11.03 18.91 0.86
N TYR A 71 -11.61 17.94 0.15
CA TYR A 71 -12.64 17.03 0.69
C TYR A 71 -12.22 15.58 0.81
N SER A 72 -11.08 15.21 0.21
CA SER A 72 -10.66 13.81 0.16
C SER A 72 -9.14 13.70 0.11
N CYS A 73 -8.65 12.51 0.38
CA CYS A 73 -7.25 12.18 0.14
C CYS A 73 -7.14 10.88 -0.64
N THR A 74 -6.05 10.73 -1.34
CA THR A 74 -5.72 9.47 -2.02
C THR A 74 -4.41 8.93 -1.47
N LEU A 75 -4.36 7.61 -1.38
CA LEU A 75 -3.13 6.90 -1.07
C LEU A 75 -2.84 5.93 -2.20
N GLN A 76 -1.67 6.05 -2.80
CA GLN A 76 -1.21 5.20 -3.88
C GLN A 76 -0.11 4.29 -3.39
N ILE A 77 -0.21 3.00 -3.71
CA ILE A 77 0.84 2.03 -3.43
C ILE A 77 1.16 1.27 -4.72
N ILE A 78 2.46 1.20 -5.03
CA ILE A 78 2.98 0.55 -6.23
C ILE A 78 4.01 -0.47 -5.78
N PHE A 79 3.90 -1.70 -6.29
CA PHE A 79 4.86 -2.76 -5.94
C PHE A 79 4.93 -3.84 -7.01
N ASN A 80 6.01 -4.64 -6.97
CA ASN A 80 6.15 -5.80 -7.85
C ASN A 80 5.20 -6.92 -7.43
N PHE A 81 4.75 -7.72 -8.39
CA PHE A 81 3.94 -8.88 -8.09
C PHE A 81 4.15 -9.98 -9.14
N PRO A 82 4.06 -11.26 -8.77
CA PRO A 82 3.93 -12.34 -9.75
C PRO A 82 2.51 -12.35 -10.32
N SER A 83 2.40 -12.44 -11.65
CA SER A 83 1.10 -12.33 -12.35
C SER A 83 0.07 -13.38 -11.93
N THR A 84 0.50 -14.51 -11.38
CA THR A 84 -0.40 -15.57 -10.88
C THR A 84 -1.25 -15.13 -9.69
N PHE A 85 -0.89 -14.03 -9.01
CA PHE A 85 -1.58 -13.54 -7.81
C PHE A 85 -2.48 -12.34 -8.07
N GLU A 86 -2.80 -12.03 -9.33
CA GLU A 86 -3.64 -10.87 -9.67
C GLU A 86 -4.98 -10.89 -8.94
N ASN A 87 -5.68 -12.03 -8.98
CA ASN A 87 -6.99 -12.15 -8.35
C ASN A 87 -6.89 -12.06 -6.82
N ASP A 88 -5.84 -12.62 -6.24
CA ASP A 88 -5.61 -12.53 -4.79
C ASP A 88 -5.39 -11.10 -4.35
N ILE A 89 -4.65 -10.31 -5.13
CA ILE A 89 -4.42 -8.89 -4.86
C ILE A 89 -5.73 -8.11 -4.96
N LYS A 90 -6.54 -8.37 -5.99
CA LYS A 90 -7.86 -7.73 -6.15
C LYS A 90 -8.77 -8.02 -4.97
N GLU A 91 -8.82 -9.26 -4.52
CA GLU A 91 -9.65 -9.67 -3.39
C GLU A 91 -9.19 -9.01 -2.10
N SER A 92 -7.89 -9.02 -1.82
CA SER A 92 -7.33 -8.38 -0.62
C SER A 92 -7.60 -6.87 -0.61
N THR A 93 -7.48 -6.22 -1.76
CA THR A 93 -7.78 -4.79 -1.92
C THR A 93 -9.25 -4.50 -1.67
N SER A 94 -10.14 -5.34 -2.19
CA SER A 94 -11.58 -5.23 -1.96
C SER A 94 -11.92 -5.38 -0.47
N ASN A 95 -11.25 -6.26 0.24
CA ASN A 95 -11.45 -6.43 1.68
C ASN A 95 -11.01 -5.19 2.47
N ILE A 96 -9.93 -4.55 2.06
CA ILE A 96 -9.49 -3.28 2.65
C ILE A 96 -10.54 -2.20 2.42
N ASP A 97 -11.07 -2.09 1.21
CA ASP A 97 -12.13 -1.14 0.88
C ASP A 97 -13.36 -1.31 1.77
N LYS A 98 -13.76 -2.56 2.02
CA LYS A 98 -14.91 -2.85 2.88
C LYS A 98 -14.65 -2.47 4.34
N GLU A 99 -13.44 -2.75 4.83
CA GLU A 99 -13.10 -2.48 6.23
C GLU A 99 -13.02 -0.99 6.52
N PHE A 100 -12.44 -0.21 5.62
CA PHE A 100 -12.17 1.22 5.85
C PHE A 100 -13.11 2.16 5.11
N ASN A 101 -14.10 1.61 4.40
CA ASN A 101 -15.01 2.39 3.58
C ASN A 101 -14.27 3.27 2.57
N THR A 102 -13.25 2.71 1.96
CA THR A 102 -12.49 3.34 0.89
C THR A 102 -12.96 2.82 -0.47
N LYS A 103 -12.53 3.49 -1.54
CA LYS A 103 -12.71 3.04 -2.92
C LYS A 103 -11.34 2.96 -3.57
N SER A 104 -11.10 1.89 -4.33
CA SER A 104 -9.79 1.71 -4.96
C SER A 104 -9.89 1.51 -6.45
N ASP A 105 -8.84 1.94 -7.14
CA ASP A 105 -8.55 1.61 -8.53
C ASP A 105 -7.27 0.80 -8.58
N ILE A 106 -7.28 -0.31 -9.32
CA ILE A 106 -6.11 -1.18 -9.48
C ILE A 106 -5.73 -1.24 -10.94
N SER A 107 -4.45 -1.01 -11.23
CA SER A 107 -3.87 -1.18 -12.56
C SER A 107 -2.71 -2.16 -12.50
N PHE A 108 -2.65 -3.08 -13.45
CA PHE A 108 -1.56 -4.06 -13.58
C PHE A 108 -0.77 -3.79 -14.84
N ASP A 109 0.54 -3.71 -14.71
CA ASP A 109 1.46 -3.70 -15.85
C ASP A 109 2.09 -5.09 -15.94
N TYR A 110 1.65 -5.88 -16.91
CA TYR A 110 2.09 -7.28 -17.05
C TYR A 110 3.50 -7.40 -17.61
N ASN A 111 3.96 -6.40 -18.34
CA ASN A 111 5.32 -6.38 -18.87
C ASN A 111 6.35 -6.12 -17.78
N LEU A 112 6.06 -5.12 -16.93
CA LEU A 112 6.93 -4.75 -15.83
C LEU A 112 6.64 -5.54 -14.55
N LYS A 113 5.54 -6.29 -14.51
CA LYS A 113 5.09 -7.05 -13.34
C LYS A 113 4.90 -6.15 -12.12
N ILE A 114 4.20 -5.05 -12.33
CA ILE A 114 3.96 -4.02 -11.31
C ILE A 114 2.46 -3.84 -11.16
N VAL A 115 2.00 -3.68 -9.92
CA VAL A 115 0.63 -3.30 -9.61
C VAL A 115 0.63 -1.91 -8.98
N ASP A 116 -0.37 -1.12 -9.34
CA ASP A 116 -0.60 0.24 -8.87
C ASP A 116 -2.01 0.30 -8.30
N ILE A 117 -2.13 0.57 -7.00
CA ILE A 117 -3.41 0.64 -6.30
C ILE A 117 -3.57 2.05 -5.74
N ILE A 118 -4.66 2.72 -6.11
CA ILE A 118 -5.00 4.04 -5.58
C ILE A 118 -6.26 3.90 -4.74
N PHE A 119 -6.14 4.24 -3.44
CA PHE A 119 -7.27 4.27 -2.50
C PHE A 119 -7.78 5.69 -2.38
N LEU A 120 -9.08 5.89 -2.57
CA LEU A 120 -9.76 7.13 -2.27
C LEU A 120 -10.32 7.04 -0.85
N ILE A 121 -9.89 7.96 0.00
CA ILE A 121 -10.26 8.01 1.43
C ILE A 121 -11.07 9.29 1.66
N ASN A 122 -12.33 9.15 1.98
CA ASN A 122 -13.22 10.29 2.22
C ASN A 122 -13.29 10.68 3.69
#